data_9baf6e1b6f2a963b740a90a4fb865213
#
_entry.id   9baf6e1b6f2a963b740a90a4fb865213
#
_cell.length_a   1.000
_cell.length_b   1.000
_cell.length_c   1.000
_cell.angle_alpha   90.00
_cell.angle_beta   90.00
_cell.angle_gamma   90.00
#
_symmetry.space_group_name_H-M   'P 1'
#
loop_
_entity.id
_entity.type
_entity.pdbx_description
1 polymer ?
#
loop_
_entity_poly.entity_id
_entity_poly.type
_entity_poly.pdbx_seq_one_letter_code
_entity_poly.pdbx_strand_id
1 'polypeptide(L)'
;TKFFQYATNGGKDTMAVNIASEPDHLDPALNSSVDGACLAALSFAGLYTYNAEGVTVPACAEGYEVSEDGLTYVFTLKDGLKWSDGSALTAADFEYAWKRAAASATGADYSYMFAGIKVYPDNLAVTASEDGKTLTVELTAPCAYMLDLAAFPTFFPVPKAAIEAADPDGTNPEAWCKEAGFISNGAFTCTEWKHNEAMTYTKNPNFYDAENVKLNTITFMLSADDTAIYAAYQAGDVDFIDTVPTDLVASLN
;
A
#
# COMPACT_ATOMS: atom_id res chain seq x y z
N THR A 1 -1.05 -10.33 -3.74
CA THR A 1 0.11 -9.42 -3.66
C THR A 1 0.57 -9.05 -2.26
N LYS A 2 0.02 -9.65 -1.27
CA LYS A 2 0.29 -9.46 0.14
C LYS A 2 1.30 -10.35 0.72
N PHE A 3 1.74 -11.15 -0.13
CA PHE A 3 2.41 -12.37 0.17
C PHE A 3 3.75 -12.13 0.83
N PHE A 4 4.41 -11.04 0.51
CA PHE A 4 5.74 -10.75 1.05
C PHE A 4 5.74 -10.25 2.48
N GLN A 5 4.64 -9.67 2.96
CA GLN A 5 4.51 -9.19 4.34
C GLN A 5 4.80 -10.29 5.37
N TYR A 6 4.33 -11.52 5.10
CA TYR A 6 4.56 -12.68 5.97
C TYR A 6 5.30 -13.81 5.26
N ALA A 7 5.99 -13.50 4.16
CA ALA A 7 6.77 -14.47 3.42
C ALA A 7 7.92 -15.06 4.27
N THR A 8 8.29 -16.28 3.92
CA THR A 8 9.46 -16.96 4.46
C THR A 8 10.31 -17.49 3.32
N ASN A 9 11.62 -17.59 3.53
CA ASN A 9 12.55 -18.06 2.51
C ASN A 9 13.45 -19.17 3.07
N GLY A 10 12.90 -20.36 3.30
CA GLY A 10 13.67 -21.53 3.72
C GLY A 10 14.53 -21.34 4.98
N GLY A 11 14.13 -20.42 5.87
CA GLY A 11 14.87 -20.05 7.07
C GLY A 11 15.87 -18.89 6.87
N LYS A 12 16.04 -18.37 5.66
CA LYS A 12 16.76 -17.10 5.42
C LYS A 12 15.88 -15.94 5.87
N ASP A 13 16.51 -14.84 6.29
CA ASP A 13 15.85 -13.59 6.67
C ASP A 13 15.83 -12.55 5.53
N THR A 14 16.31 -12.94 4.35
CA THR A 14 16.34 -12.15 3.13
C THR A 14 15.65 -12.88 1.99
N MET A 15 15.11 -12.14 1.03
CA MET A 15 14.52 -12.67 -0.18
C MET A 15 14.82 -11.75 -1.37
N ALA A 16 15.23 -12.32 -2.49
CA ALA A 16 15.37 -11.61 -3.75
C ALA A 16 14.28 -12.07 -4.72
N VAL A 17 13.59 -11.12 -5.35
CA VAL A 17 12.42 -11.44 -6.19
C VAL A 17 12.39 -10.58 -7.45
N ASN A 18 11.72 -11.08 -8.50
CA ASN A 18 11.18 -10.25 -9.55
C ASN A 18 9.68 -10.51 -9.66
N ILE A 19 8.89 -9.46 -9.47
CA ILE A 19 7.43 -9.43 -9.66
C ILE A 19 6.99 -8.13 -10.33
N ALA A 20 7.94 -7.23 -10.60
CA ALA A 20 7.68 -5.89 -11.08
C ALA A 20 8.82 -5.39 -11.95
N SER A 21 8.50 -4.52 -12.87
CA SER A 21 9.44 -3.60 -13.51
C SER A 21 9.56 -2.31 -12.70
N GLU A 22 10.15 -1.26 -13.26
CA GLU A 22 10.14 0.07 -12.64
C GLU A 22 8.69 0.52 -12.41
N PRO A 23 8.30 0.88 -11.18
CA PRO A 23 6.93 1.32 -10.92
C PRO A 23 6.69 2.71 -11.52
N ASP A 24 5.56 2.88 -12.22
CA ASP A 24 5.13 4.19 -12.71
C ASP A 24 4.82 5.13 -11.55
N HIS A 25 4.14 4.60 -10.53
CA HIS A 25 3.69 5.33 -9.34
C HIS A 25 3.79 4.46 -8.09
N LEU A 26 4.40 5.00 -7.01
CA LEU A 26 4.34 4.41 -5.67
C LEU A 26 3.33 5.11 -4.76
N ASP A 27 2.91 6.32 -5.12
CA ASP A 27 1.86 7.03 -4.40
C ASP A 27 0.55 6.24 -4.45
N PRO A 28 -0.03 5.83 -3.29
CA PRO A 28 -1.26 5.05 -3.26
C PRO A 28 -2.44 5.69 -4.00
N ALA A 29 -2.52 7.03 -4.05
CA ALA A 29 -3.57 7.73 -4.77
C ALA A 29 -3.41 7.65 -6.29
N LEU A 30 -2.18 7.65 -6.80
CA LEU A 30 -1.87 7.77 -8.22
C LEU A 30 -1.58 6.43 -8.89
N ASN A 31 -1.21 5.41 -8.11
CA ASN A 31 -0.93 4.10 -8.67
C ASN A 31 -2.18 3.45 -9.28
N SER A 32 -2.07 3.01 -10.54
CA SER A 32 -3.07 2.22 -11.26
C SER A 32 -2.49 0.94 -11.89
N SER A 33 -1.21 0.64 -11.65
CA SER A 33 -0.53 -0.55 -12.15
C SER A 33 -0.46 -1.68 -11.11
N VAL A 34 -0.31 -2.91 -11.59
CA VAL A 34 -0.12 -4.09 -10.72
C VAL A 34 1.21 -4.01 -9.99
N ASP A 35 2.28 -3.62 -10.68
CA ASP A 35 3.65 -3.51 -10.17
C ASP A 35 3.71 -2.49 -9.02
N GLY A 36 3.19 -1.29 -9.26
CA GLY A 36 3.12 -0.26 -8.22
C GLY A 36 2.23 -0.69 -7.05
N ALA A 37 1.11 -1.39 -7.29
CA ALA A 37 0.26 -1.89 -6.22
C ALA A 37 0.95 -2.94 -5.34
N CYS A 38 1.81 -3.81 -5.92
CA CYS A 38 2.61 -4.77 -5.17
C CYS A 38 3.58 -4.07 -4.20
N LEU A 39 4.29 -3.06 -4.69
CA LEU A 39 5.26 -2.29 -3.92
C LEU A 39 4.56 -1.37 -2.89
N ALA A 40 3.41 -0.77 -3.26
CA ALA A 40 2.59 0.00 -2.33
C ALA A 40 2.07 -0.87 -1.18
N ALA A 41 1.66 -2.13 -1.44
CA ALA A 41 1.20 -3.04 -0.39
C ALA A 41 2.30 -3.50 0.59
N LEU A 42 3.57 -3.33 0.24
CA LEU A 42 4.70 -3.50 1.16
C LEU A 42 4.97 -2.24 1.97
N SER A 43 4.87 -1.08 1.30
CA SER A 43 5.19 0.23 1.87
C SER A 43 4.08 0.76 2.76
N PHE A 44 2.82 0.39 2.51
CA PHE A 44 1.66 0.95 3.20
C PHE A 44 0.70 -0.14 3.69
N ALA A 45 -0.07 0.19 4.71
CA ALA A 45 -1.15 -0.63 5.25
C ALA A 45 -2.43 0.19 5.39
N GLY A 46 -3.54 -0.32 4.89
CA GLY A 46 -4.87 0.28 4.98
C GLY A 46 -5.56 0.06 6.33
N LEU A 47 -6.81 0.47 6.42
CA LEU A 47 -7.65 0.12 7.57
C LEU A 47 -7.86 -1.40 7.66
N TYR A 48 -8.07 -2.03 6.52
CA TYR A 48 -8.23 -3.47 6.36
C TYR A 48 -7.17 -4.03 5.42
N THR A 49 -7.00 -5.33 5.43
CA THR A 49 -6.13 -6.09 4.53
C THR A 49 -6.81 -7.43 4.25
N TYR A 50 -6.23 -8.29 3.41
CA TYR A 50 -6.71 -9.65 3.20
C TYR A 50 -5.75 -10.63 3.84
N ASN A 51 -6.20 -11.72 4.40
CA ASN A 51 -5.37 -12.82 4.86
C ASN A 51 -4.96 -13.76 3.69
N ALA A 52 -4.29 -14.86 4.00
CA ALA A 52 -3.84 -15.83 3.01
C ALA A 52 -4.99 -16.48 2.23
N GLU A 53 -6.15 -16.61 2.85
CA GLU A 53 -7.38 -17.15 2.24
C GLU A 53 -8.14 -16.14 1.39
N GLY A 54 -7.65 -14.89 1.29
CA GLY A 54 -8.29 -13.82 0.54
C GLY A 54 -9.48 -13.17 1.27
N VAL A 55 -9.63 -13.44 2.57
CA VAL A 55 -10.67 -12.85 3.41
C VAL A 55 -10.18 -11.51 3.95
N THR A 56 -11.05 -10.49 3.89
CA THR A 56 -10.77 -9.16 4.43
C THR A 56 -10.73 -9.20 5.96
N VAL A 57 -9.61 -8.75 6.55
CA VAL A 57 -9.35 -8.73 7.99
C VAL A 57 -8.86 -7.36 8.44
N PRO A 58 -9.02 -6.98 9.73
CA PRO A 58 -8.49 -5.73 10.26
C PRO A 58 -6.98 -5.60 10.09
N ALA A 59 -6.51 -4.41 9.70
CA ALA A 59 -5.09 -4.03 9.61
C ALA A 59 -4.79 -2.87 10.58
N CYS A 60 -4.81 -1.61 10.13
CA CYS A 60 -4.70 -0.45 11.01
C CYS A 60 -5.96 -0.22 11.85
N ALA A 61 -7.14 -0.65 11.36
CA ALA A 61 -8.36 -0.65 12.17
C ALA A 61 -8.34 -1.81 13.17
N GLU A 62 -8.90 -1.59 14.35
CA GLU A 62 -9.28 -2.62 15.31
C GLU A 62 -10.62 -3.26 14.91
N GLY A 63 -11.55 -2.43 14.41
CA GLY A 63 -12.87 -2.83 13.97
C GLY A 63 -13.64 -1.66 13.38
N TYR A 64 -14.93 -1.90 13.17
CA TYR A 64 -15.86 -0.88 12.68
C TYR A 64 -17.26 -1.08 13.25
N GLU A 65 -18.03 0.00 13.24
CA GLU A 65 -19.48 0.00 13.46
C GLU A 65 -20.15 0.52 12.19
N VAL A 66 -21.39 0.05 11.94
CA VAL A 66 -22.22 0.53 10.84
C VAL A 66 -23.61 0.90 11.37
N SER A 67 -24.14 2.02 10.90
CA SER A 67 -25.49 2.47 11.25
C SER A 67 -26.57 1.49 10.77
N GLU A 68 -27.76 1.51 11.39
CA GLU A 68 -28.86 0.61 11.03
C GLU A 68 -29.30 0.71 9.56
N ASP A 69 -29.19 1.90 8.97
CA ASP A 69 -29.47 2.15 7.56
C ASP A 69 -28.32 1.77 6.61
N GLY A 70 -27.17 1.36 7.15
CA GLY A 70 -25.98 0.99 6.38
C GLY A 70 -25.25 2.15 5.71
N LEU A 71 -25.55 3.41 6.10
CA LEU A 71 -25.02 4.60 5.43
C LEU A 71 -23.85 5.26 6.14
N THR A 72 -23.56 4.89 7.39
CA THR A 72 -22.44 5.46 8.13
C THR A 72 -21.58 4.34 8.69
N TYR A 73 -20.29 4.36 8.33
CA TYR A 73 -19.26 3.51 8.90
C TYR A 73 -18.39 4.32 9.84
N VAL A 74 -18.08 3.76 11.01
CA VAL A 74 -17.15 4.33 11.97
C VAL A 74 -16.06 3.29 12.21
N PHE A 75 -14.88 3.54 11.65
CA PHE A 75 -13.70 2.68 11.84
C PHE A 75 -12.95 3.13 13.09
N THR A 76 -12.62 2.21 13.98
CA THR A 76 -11.76 2.46 15.14
C THR A 76 -10.35 2.00 14.85
N LEU A 77 -9.36 2.87 14.99
CA LEU A 77 -7.96 2.56 14.77
C LEU A 77 -7.35 1.86 15.99
N LYS A 78 -6.38 0.99 15.74
CA LYS A 78 -5.52 0.42 16.78
C LYS A 78 -4.75 1.51 17.50
N ASP A 79 -4.48 1.32 18.78
CA ASP A 79 -3.62 2.22 19.55
C ASP A 79 -2.15 2.09 19.10
N GLY A 80 -1.41 3.19 19.16
CA GLY A 80 0.03 3.22 18.96
C GLY A 80 0.51 3.02 17.52
N LEU A 81 -0.35 3.22 16.53
CA LEU A 81 0.04 3.21 15.13
C LEU A 81 1.10 4.27 14.82
N LYS A 82 2.07 3.91 13.99
CA LYS A 82 3.20 4.78 13.65
C LYS A 82 3.53 4.74 12.18
N TRP A 83 4.04 5.84 11.70
CA TRP A 83 4.80 5.92 10.48
C TRP A 83 6.22 5.33 10.65
N SER A 84 6.92 5.07 9.57
CA SER A 84 8.28 4.50 9.57
C SER A 84 9.31 5.38 10.27
N ASP A 85 9.10 6.69 10.34
CA ASP A 85 9.93 7.65 11.06
C ASP A 85 9.63 7.70 12.59
N GLY A 86 8.64 6.94 13.04
CA GLY A 86 8.20 6.88 14.45
C GLY A 86 7.12 7.91 14.82
N SER A 87 6.75 8.82 13.94
CA SER A 87 5.64 9.75 14.16
C SER A 87 4.30 9.00 14.25
N ALA A 88 3.32 9.58 14.95
CA ALA A 88 2.01 8.97 15.11
C ALA A 88 1.23 8.92 13.79
N LEU A 89 0.60 7.77 13.52
CA LEU A 89 -0.39 7.62 12.46
C LEU A 89 -1.76 7.63 13.09
N THR A 90 -2.67 8.44 12.57
CA THR A 90 -3.99 8.69 13.12
C THR A 90 -5.09 8.62 12.07
N ALA A 91 -6.35 8.72 12.48
CA ALA A 91 -7.49 8.80 11.56
C ALA A 91 -7.42 10.01 10.63
N ALA A 92 -6.74 11.10 11.03
CA ALA A 92 -6.55 12.28 10.21
C ALA A 92 -5.70 12.01 8.96
N ASP A 93 -4.77 11.05 9.01
CA ASP A 93 -3.96 10.65 7.86
C ASP A 93 -4.81 9.90 6.82
N PHE A 94 -5.75 9.07 7.26
CA PHE A 94 -6.73 8.42 6.38
C PHE A 94 -7.72 9.42 5.79
N GLU A 95 -8.24 10.34 6.59
CA GLU A 95 -9.12 11.42 6.11
C GLU A 95 -8.43 12.22 5.01
N TYR A 96 -7.20 12.66 5.25
CA TYR A 96 -6.41 13.39 4.26
C TYR A 96 -6.18 12.57 2.99
N ALA A 97 -5.74 11.31 3.14
CA ALA A 97 -5.44 10.43 2.02
C ALA A 97 -6.66 10.19 1.13
N TRP A 98 -7.82 9.89 1.70
CA TRP A 98 -9.04 9.61 0.95
C TRP A 98 -9.58 10.86 0.26
N LYS A 99 -9.57 12.02 0.95
CA LYS A 99 -9.95 13.30 0.35
C LYS A 99 -9.03 13.68 -0.81
N ARG A 100 -7.72 13.47 -0.65
CA ARG A 100 -6.72 13.71 -1.69
C ARG A 100 -6.93 12.79 -2.89
N ALA A 101 -7.09 11.47 -2.67
CA ALA A 101 -7.29 10.51 -3.75
C ALA A 101 -8.61 10.72 -4.52
N ALA A 102 -9.67 11.19 -3.85
CA ALA A 102 -10.95 11.49 -4.47
C ALA A 102 -10.95 12.81 -5.25
N ALA A 103 -10.14 13.80 -4.81
CA ALA A 103 -10.18 15.16 -5.34
C ALA A 103 -9.84 15.22 -6.83
N SER A 104 -10.62 15.99 -7.58
CA SER A 104 -10.45 16.19 -9.03
C SER A 104 -9.05 16.71 -9.37
N ALA A 105 -8.47 17.54 -8.50
CA ALA A 105 -7.14 18.13 -8.70
C ALA A 105 -6.00 17.09 -8.64
N THR A 106 -6.19 15.96 -7.95
CA THR A 106 -5.19 14.89 -7.85
C THR A 106 -5.08 14.08 -9.14
N GLY A 107 -6.17 13.97 -9.90
CA GLY A 107 -6.19 13.24 -11.16
C GLY A 107 -6.00 11.72 -11.00
N ALA A 108 -6.37 11.15 -9.85
CA ALA A 108 -6.22 9.73 -9.58
C ALA A 108 -7.12 8.88 -10.47
N ASP A 109 -6.56 7.90 -11.19
CA ASP A 109 -7.30 6.99 -12.08
C ASP A 109 -8.40 6.22 -11.34
N TYR A 110 -8.15 5.87 -10.08
CA TYR A 110 -9.10 5.14 -9.24
C TYR A 110 -9.95 6.03 -8.32
N SER A 111 -9.98 7.35 -8.55
CA SER A 111 -10.82 8.28 -7.76
C SER A 111 -12.29 7.87 -7.72
N TYR A 112 -12.81 7.28 -8.80
CA TYR A 112 -14.21 6.80 -8.89
C TYR A 112 -14.59 5.76 -7.83
N MET A 113 -13.63 5.07 -7.22
CA MET A 113 -13.88 4.11 -6.15
C MET A 113 -14.46 4.78 -4.89
N PHE A 114 -14.26 6.10 -4.73
CA PHE A 114 -14.85 6.91 -3.67
C PHE A 114 -16.26 7.43 -3.99
N ALA A 115 -16.79 7.19 -5.19
CA ALA A 115 -18.07 7.77 -5.64
C ALA A 115 -19.29 7.35 -4.81
N GLY A 116 -19.18 6.25 -4.05
CA GLY A 116 -20.21 5.82 -3.08
C GLY A 116 -20.21 6.64 -1.78
N ILE A 117 -19.19 7.45 -1.51
CA ILE A 117 -19.11 8.33 -0.35
C ILE A 117 -19.76 9.67 -0.67
N LYS A 118 -20.53 10.24 0.29
CA LYS A 118 -21.19 11.52 0.09
C LYS A 118 -20.20 12.63 -0.26
N VAL A 119 -20.68 13.59 -1.03
CA VAL A 119 -19.98 14.81 -1.44
C VAL A 119 -18.69 14.54 -2.26
N TYR A 120 -18.64 13.39 -2.93
CA TYR A 120 -17.62 13.11 -3.93
C TYR A 120 -17.74 14.11 -5.12
N PRO A 121 -16.63 14.55 -5.75
CA PRO A 121 -15.25 14.17 -5.43
C PRO A 121 -14.53 15.11 -4.45
N ASP A 122 -14.84 16.41 -4.45
CA ASP A 122 -13.94 17.43 -3.91
C ASP A 122 -14.17 17.78 -2.42
N ASN A 123 -15.14 17.17 -1.76
CA ASN A 123 -15.38 17.41 -0.34
C ASN A 123 -15.93 16.16 0.35
N LEU A 124 -15.24 15.07 0.15
CA LEU A 124 -15.62 13.72 0.59
C LEU A 124 -16.06 13.71 2.06
N ALA A 125 -17.23 13.12 2.35
CA ALA A 125 -17.76 13.00 3.70
C ALA A 125 -17.03 11.90 4.50
N VAL A 126 -15.78 12.17 4.79
CA VAL A 126 -14.89 11.38 5.62
C VAL A 126 -14.31 12.30 6.69
N THR A 127 -14.44 11.94 7.97
CA THR A 127 -14.04 12.79 9.08
C THR A 127 -13.34 12.00 10.17
N ALA A 128 -12.16 12.44 10.56
CA ALA A 128 -11.44 11.93 11.72
C ALA A 128 -11.96 12.57 13.00
N SER A 129 -12.01 11.80 14.09
CA SER A 129 -12.28 12.35 15.43
C SER A 129 -11.12 13.23 15.91
N GLU A 130 -11.42 14.16 16.82
CA GLU A 130 -10.42 15.08 17.39
C GLU A 130 -9.29 14.36 18.11
N ASP A 131 -9.53 13.19 18.69
CA ASP A 131 -8.53 12.35 19.34
C ASP A 131 -7.74 11.48 18.35
N GLY A 132 -8.09 11.53 17.05
CA GLY A 132 -7.43 10.78 15.98
C GLY A 132 -7.71 9.28 15.97
N LYS A 133 -8.66 8.78 16.77
CA LYS A 133 -8.90 7.35 16.94
C LYS A 133 -9.94 6.76 16.03
N THR A 134 -10.89 7.55 15.55
CA THR A 134 -11.97 7.05 14.70
C THR A 134 -12.06 7.81 13.38
N LEU A 135 -12.44 7.08 12.33
CA LEU A 135 -12.72 7.60 11.00
C LEU A 135 -14.18 7.33 10.68
N THR A 136 -14.96 8.39 10.53
CA THR A 136 -16.36 8.32 10.12
C THR A 136 -16.49 8.52 8.63
N VAL A 137 -17.22 7.63 7.95
CA VAL A 137 -17.45 7.63 6.50
C VAL A 137 -18.93 7.60 6.22
N GLU A 138 -19.45 8.60 5.51
CA GLU A 138 -20.87 8.68 5.16
C GLU A 138 -21.10 8.30 3.69
N LEU A 139 -21.97 7.33 3.45
CA LEU A 139 -22.27 6.77 2.14
C LEU A 139 -23.57 7.32 1.55
N THR A 140 -23.66 7.33 0.22
CA THR A 140 -24.88 7.67 -0.53
C THR A 140 -25.87 6.52 -0.59
N ALA A 141 -25.37 5.28 -0.49
CA ALA A 141 -26.14 4.03 -0.45
C ALA A 141 -25.36 2.97 0.32
N PRO A 142 -26.02 1.92 0.89
CA PRO A 142 -25.34 0.82 1.54
C PRO A 142 -24.31 0.14 0.62
N CYS A 143 -23.10 -0.13 1.14
CA CYS A 143 -21.99 -0.70 0.39
C CYS A 143 -21.52 -2.00 1.04
N ALA A 144 -21.85 -3.15 0.45
CA ALA A 144 -21.51 -4.46 0.99
C ALA A 144 -20.00 -4.78 0.91
N TYR A 145 -19.25 -4.08 0.07
CA TYR A 145 -17.82 -4.26 -0.17
C TYR A 145 -16.96 -3.12 0.42
N MET A 146 -17.48 -2.37 1.39
CA MET A 146 -16.75 -1.24 2.00
C MET A 146 -15.42 -1.67 2.63
N LEU A 147 -15.35 -2.86 3.21
CA LEU A 147 -14.10 -3.37 3.79
C LEU A 147 -13.07 -3.74 2.72
N ASP A 148 -13.52 -4.22 1.55
CA ASP A 148 -12.62 -4.49 0.43
C ASP A 148 -12.04 -3.19 -0.15
N LEU A 149 -12.85 -2.13 -0.23
CA LEU A 149 -12.35 -0.80 -0.55
C LEU A 149 -11.31 -0.33 0.47
N ALA A 150 -11.60 -0.48 1.77
CA ALA A 150 -10.68 -0.10 2.85
C ALA A 150 -9.36 -0.92 2.87
N ALA A 151 -9.31 -2.05 2.15
CA ALA A 151 -8.13 -2.89 1.95
C ALA A 151 -7.40 -2.61 0.62
N PHE A 152 -7.99 -1.80 -0.26
CA PHE A 152 -7.42 -1.51 -1.58
C PHE A 152 -6.35 -0.39 -1.49
N PRO A 153 -5.25 -0.46 -2.27
CA PRO A 153 -4.13 0.49 -2.17
C PRO A 153 -4.52 1.97 -2.25
N THR A 154 -5.47 2.34 -3.11
CA THR A 154 -5.92 3.74 -3.23
C THR A 154 -6.53 4.31 -1.94
N PHE A 155 -6.95 3.44 -1.00
CA PHE A 155 -7.47 3.80 0.32
C PHE A 155 -6.41 3.77 1.43
N PHE A 156 -5.14 3.56 1.11
CA PHE A 156 -4.08 3.59 2.10
C PHE A 156 -3.80 5.01 2.60
N PRO A 157 -3.35 5.17 3.84
CA PRO A 157 -2.99 6.47 4.38
C PRO A 157 -1.71 6.97 3.73
N VAL A 158 -1.55 8.28 3.65
CA VAL A 158 -0.31 8.93 3.16
C VAL A 158 0.14 10.03 4.13
N PRO A 159 1.45 10.27 4.27
CA PRO A 159 2.00 11.21 5.26
C PRO A 159 1.84 12.66 4.77
N LYS A 160 0.75 13.33 5.18
CA LYS A 160 0.41 14.69 4.75
C LYS A 160 1.59 15.66 4.83
N ALA A 161 2.29 15.70 5.97
CA ALA A 161 3.39 16.64 6.18
C ALA A 161 4.55 16.42 5.20
N ALA A 162 4.86 15.14 4.85
CA ALA A 162 5.90 14.83 3.88
C ALA A 162 5.49 15.24 2.45
N ILE A 163 4.22 15.03 2.09
CA ILE A 163 3.68 15.43 0.79
C ILE A 163 3.75 16.94 0.63
N GLU A 164 3.22 17.72 1.60
CA GLU A 164 3.21 19.18 1.57
C GLU A 164 4.63 19.78 1.60
N ALA A 165 5.58 19.13 2.28
CA ALA A 165 6.97 19.57 2.31
C ALA A 165 7.70 19.31 0.98
N ALA A 166 7.40 18.21 0.30
CA ALA A 166 8.02 17.85 -0.97
C ALA A 166 7.42 18.59 -2.17
N ASP A 167 6.16 18.99 -2.08
CA ASP A 167 5.41 19.66 -3.16
C ASP A 167 4.59 20.85 -2.62
N PRO A 168 5.27 21.93 -2.16
CA PRO A 168 4.59 23.06 -1.51
C PRO A 168 3.71 23.87 -2.44
N ASP A 169 3.88 23.78 -3.75
CA ASP A 169 3.10 24.48 -4.76
C ASP A 169 2.06 23.57 -5.48
N GLY A 170 2.02 22.28 -5.16
CA GLY A 170 1.06 21.33 -5.71
C GLY A 170 1.28 20.95 -7.18
N THR A 171 2.50 21.13 -7.69
CA THR A 171 2.82 20.88 -9.12
C THR A 171 3.41 19.49 -9.38
N ASN A 172 3.90 18.80 -8.33
CA ASN A 172 4.50 17.46 -8.42
C ASN A 172 4.04 16.57 -7.26
N PRO A 173 2.80 16.07 -7.30
CA PRO A 173 2.17 15.38 -6.17
C PRO A 173 2.88 14.10 -5.71
N GLU A 174 3.81 13.57 -6.50
CA GLU A 174 4.59 12.36 -6.18
C GLU A 174 6.01 12.65 -5.67
N ALA A 175 6.44 13.90 -5.61
CA ALA A 175 7.80 14.25 -5.21
C ALA A 175 8.24 13.60 -3.90
N TRP A 176 7.30 13.32 -2.99
CA TRP A 176 7.53 12.75 -1.68
C TRP A 176 7.93 11.27 -1.67
N CYS A 177 7.66 10.50 -2.74
CA CYS A 177 7.90 9.05 -2.81
C CYS A 177 8.59 8.58 -4.10
N LYS A 178 9.34 9.46 -4.78
CA LYS A 178 10.12 9.12 -6.00
C LYS A 178 11.51 8.59 -5.73
N GLU A 179 11.96 8.64 -4.49
CA GLU A 179 13.28 8.17 -4.08
C GLU A 179 13.15 7.29 -2.84
N ALA A 180 14.16 6.47 -2.56
CA ALA A 180 14.21 5.67 -1.34
C ALA A 180 14.15 6.55 -0.08
N GLY A 181 13.65 5.99 1.03
CA GLY A 181 13.56 6.68 2.31
C GLY A 181 12.27 7.46 2.53
N PHE A 182 11.29 7.37 1.63
CA PHE A 182 9.98 7.99 1.85
C PHE A 182 9.28 7.40 3.08
N ILE A 183 8.49 8.22 3.77
CA ILE A 183 7.75 7.84 4.97
C ILE A 183 6.58 6.92 4.56
N SER A 184 6.44 5.79 5.26
CA SER A 184 5.45 4.76 4.99
C SER A 184 4.99 4.10 6.28
N ASN A 185 3.94 3.26 6.25
CA ASN A 185 3.41 2.58 7.43
C ASN A 185 3.24 1.07 7.26
N GLY A 186 3.77 0.51 6.17
CA GLY A 186 3.67 -0.91 5.87
C GLY A 186 4.72 -1.77 6.57
N ALA A 187 4.74 -3.05 6.24
CA ALA A 187 5.65 -4.03 6.84
C ALA A 187 7.13 -3.78 6.51
N PHE A 188 7.39 -3.11 5.40
CA PHE A 188 8.75 -2.78 4.95
C PHE A 188 8.84 -1.33 4.50
N THR A 189 10.04 -0.77 4.58
CA THR A 189 10.39 0.57 4.07
C THR A 189 11.36 0.44 2.91
N CYS A 190 11.19 1.23 1.86
CA CYS A 190 12.14 1.30 0.76
C CYS A 190 13.41 2.01 1.23
N THR A 191 14.53 1.30 1.34
CA THR A 191 15.80 1.82 1.85
C THR A 191 16.82 2.10 0.76
N GLU A 192 16.67 1.45 -0.41
CA GLU A 192 17.46 1.74 -1.60
C GLU A 192 16.58 1.65 -2.83
N TRP A 193 16.79 2.56 -3.78
CA TRP A 193 16.13 2.52 -5.07
C TRP A 193 17.13 2.94 -6.16
N LYS A 194 17.55 1.96 -6.94
CA LYS A 194 18.32 2.17 -8.16
C LYS A 194 17.35 2.04 -9.33
N HIS A 195 16.93 3.16 -9.85
CA HIS A 195 15.92 3.23 -10.90
C HIS A 195 16.24 2.33 -12.08
N ASN A 196 15.25 1.58 -12.55
CA ASN A 196 15.33 0.58 -13.62
C ASN A 196 16.31 -0.59 -13.34
N GLU A 197 16.74 -0.78 -12.09
CA GLU A 197 17.69 -1.82 -11.72
C GLU A 197 17.19 -2.64 -10.53
N ALA A 198 17.03 -2.01 -9.36
CA ALA A 198 16.60 -2.70 -8.16
C ALA A 198 16.00 -1.78 -7.09
N MET A 199 15.10 -2.33 -6.27
CA MET A 199 14.63 -1.72 -5.03
C MET A 199 14.91 -2.65 -3.85
N THR A 200 15.44 -2.09 -2.75
CA THR A 200 15.64 -2.81 -1.50
C THR A 200 14.67 -2.31 -0.45
N TYR A 201 13.94 -3.23 0.13
CA TYR A 201 13.00 -3.01 1.21
C TYR A 201 13.51 -3.65 2.49
N THR A 202 13.51 -2.90 3.59
CA THR A 202 13.93 -3.37 4.92
C THR A 202 12.73 -3.37 5.86
N LYS A 203 12.66 -4.38 6.72
CA LYS A 203 11.60 -4.53 7.73
C LYS A 203 11.39 -3.23 8.51
N ASN A 204 10.14 -2.79 8.59
CA ASN A 204 9.73 -1.62 9.35
C ASN A 204 9.45 -2.02 10.82
N PRO A 205 10.26 -1.60 11.80
CA PRO A 205 10.05 -1.94 13.20
C PRO A 205 8.82 -1.23 13.81
N ASN A 206 8.31 -0.18 13.14
CA ASN A 206 7.13 0.57 13.55
C ASN A 206 5.82 0.05 12.94
N PHE A 207 5.89 -1.00 12.10
CA PHE A 207 4.69 -1.64 11.55
C PHE A 207 3.83 -2.24 12.67
N TYR A 208 2.52 -2.10 12.60
CA TYR A 208 1.59 -2.53 13.66
C TYR A 208 1.71 -4.02 14.02
N ASP A 209 2.20 -4.85 13.10
CA ASP A 209 2.36 -6.30 13.26
C ASP A 209 3.82 -6.75 12.97
N ALA A 210 4.79 -5.90 13.32
CA ALA A 210 6.21 -6.12 13.03
C ALA A 210 6.74 -7.45 13.57
N GLU A 211 6.25 -7.92 14.71
CA GLU A 211 6.71 -9.17 15.34
C GLU A 211 6.43 -10.41 14.47
N ASN A 212 5.38 -10.38 13.64
CA ASN A 212 5.01 -11.46 12.75
C ASN A 212 5.71 -11.39 11.38
N VAL A 213 6.35 -10.29 11.02
CA VAL A 213 7.16 -10.16 9.80
C VAL A 213 8.45 -10.96 9.95
N LYS A 214 8.69 -11.93 9.06
CA LYS A 214 9.79 -12.90 9.17
C LYS A 214 11.05 -12.49 8.43
N LEU A 215 10.90 -11.82 7.29
CA LEU A 215 12.04 -11.34 6.51
C LEU A 215 12.53 -9.99 7.05
N ASN A 216 13.84 -9.79 7.03
CA ASN A 216 14.46 -8.51 7.34
C ASN A 216 14.65 -7.66 6.10
N THR A 217 14.89 -8.29 4.94
CA THR A 217 15.14 -7.58 3.68
C THR A 217 14.50 -8.31 2.51
N ILE A 218 13.90 -7.53 1.60
CA ILE A 218 13.43 -8.00 0.30
C ILE A 218 14.05 -7.11 -0.76
N THR A 219 14.72 -7.72 -1.74
CA THR A 219 15.28 -7.02 -2.90
C THR A 219 14.46 -7.37 -4.14
N PHE A 220 13.95 -6.36 -4.81
CA PHE A 220 13.24 -6.47 -6.08
C PHE A 220 14.21 -6.17 -7.22
N MET A 221 14.43 -7.15 -8.10
CA MET A 221 15.03 -6.92 -9.40
C MET A 221 13.97 -6.26 -10.30
N LEU A 222 14.22 -5.06 -10.79
CA LEU A 222 13.29 -4.32 -11.65
C LEU A 222 13.62 -4.65 -13.11
N SER A 223 12.87 -5.55 -13.71
CA SER A 223 13.05 -5.99 -15.09
C SER A 223 11.74 -6.46 -15.68
N ALA A 224 11.52 -6.17 -16.96
CA ALA A 224 10.44 -6.70 -17.78
C ALA A 224 10.94 -7.71 -18.84
N ASP A 225 12.22 -8.09 -18.81
CA ASP A 225 12.81 -9.07 -19.74
C ASP A 225 12.72 -10.48 -19.13
N ASP A 226 11.73 -11.25 -19.56
CA ASP A 226 11.48 -12.61 -19.07
C ASP A 226 12.71 -13.53 -19.17
N THR A 227 13.55 -13.35 -20.21
CA THR A 227 14.77 -14.15 -20.39
C THR A 227 15.81 -13.80 -19.34
N ALA A 228 16.03 -12.52 -19.07
CA ALA A 228 16.95 -12.07 -18.03
C ALA A 228 16.46 -12.45 -16.62
N ILE A 229 15.14 -12.32 -16.36
CA ILE A 229 14.51 -12.73 -15.11
C ILE A 229 14.71 -14.23 -14.86
N TYR A 230 14.41 -15.06 -15.86
CA TYR A 230 14.57 -16.51 -15.75
C TYR A 230 16.05 -16.92 -15.58
N ALA A 231 16.97 -16.28 -16.28
CA ALA A 231 18.40 -16.52 -16.11
C ALA A 231 18.88 -16.18 -14.68
N ALA A 232 18.43 -15.08 -14.10
CA ALA A 232 18.75 -14.70 -12.73
C ALA A 232 18.18 -15.73 -11.71
N TYR A 233 16.98 -16.24 -11.95
CA TYR A 233 16.39 -17.31 -11.13
C TYR A 233 17.20 -18.62 -11.22
N GLN A 234 17.61 -19.02 -12.42
CA GLN A 234 18.45 -20.21 -12.62
C GLN A 234 19.85 -20.07 -11.99
N ALA A 235 20.38 -18.86 -11.96
CA ALA A 235 21.66 -18.56 -11.31
C ALA A 235 21.56 -18.53 -9.77
N GLY A 236 20.34 -18.43 -9.22
CA GLY A 236 20.10 -18.27 -7.79
C GLY A 236 20.26 -16.83 -7.30
N ASP A 237 20.26 -15.86 -8.21
CA ASP A 237 20.31 -14.42 -7.88
C ASP A 237 18.97 -13.90 -7.39
N VAL A 238 17.86 -14.54 -7.80
CA VAL A 238 16.52 -14.30 -7.28
C VAL A 238 15.89 -15.59 -6.78
N ASP A 239 15.17 -15.53 -5.65
CA ASP A 239 14.52 -16.65 -5.00
C ASP A 239 13.12 -16.94 -5.56
N PHE A 240 12.46 -15.93 -6.14
CA PHE A 240 11.10 -16.02 -6.68
C PHE A 240 10.94 -15.12 -7.91
N ILE A 241 10.23 -15.64 -8.91
CA ILE A 241 9.78 -14.91 -10.11
C ILE A 241 8.32 -15.25 -10.36
N ASP A 242 7.53 -14.32 -10.90
CA ASP A 242 6.12 -14.54 -11.24
C ASP A 242 5.89 -14.82 -12.72
N THR A 243 6.93 -14.75 -13.53
CA THR A 243 6.88 -14.99 -14.97
C THR A 243 8.02 -15.89 -15.45
N VAL A 244 7.80 -16.59 -16.55
CA VAL A 244 8.84 -17.36 -17.28
C VAL A 244 8.66 -17.12 -18.78
N PRO A 245 9.75 -17.23 -19.59
CA PRO A 245 9.65 -17.13 -21.03
C PRO A 245 8.63 -18.12 -21.59
N THR A 246 7.74 -17.66 -22.46
CA THR A 246 6.59 -18.42 -22.96
C THR A 246 7.00 -19.72 -23.67
N ASP A 247 8.13 -19.71 -24.37
CA ASP A 247 8.70 -20.86 -25.08
C ASP A 247 9.23 -21.95 -24.14
N LEU A 248 9.51 -21.62 -22.88
CA LEU A 248 9.99 -22.57 -21.86
C LEU A 248 8.85 -23.25 -21.09
N VAL A 249 7.64 -22.70 -21.10
CA VAL A 249 6.49 -23.20 -20.29
C VAL A 249 6.26 -24.69 -20.54
N ALA A 250 6.34 -25.15 -21.81
CA ALA A 250 6.12 -26.56 -22.15
C ALA A 250 7.21 -27.50 -21.61
N SER A 251 8.41 -27.00 -21.33
CA SER A 251 9.54 -27.78 -20.81
C SER A 251 9.62 -27.81 -19.29
N LEU A 252 8.86 -26.97 -18.61
CA LEU A 252 8.84 -26.83 -17.15
C LEU A 252 7.72 -27.66 -16.48
N ASN A 253 6.85 -28.29 -17.30
CA ASN A 253 5.72 -29.13 -16.83
C ASN A 253 6.09 -30.62 -16.78
#